data_50f346ffaa830eb7cd6023ff666914ba
#
_entry.id   50f346ffaa830eb7cd6023ff666914ba
#
_cell.length_a   1.000
_cell.length_b   1.000
_cell.length_c   1.000
_cell.angle_alpha   90.00
_cell.angle_beta   90.00
_cell.angle_gamma   90.00
#
_symmetry.space_group_name_H-M   'P 1'
#
loop_
_entity.id
_entity.type
_entity.pdbx_description
1 polymer ?
#
loop_
_entity_poly.entity_id
_entity_poly.type
_entity_poly.pdbx_seq_one_letter_code
_entity_poly.pdbx_strand_id
1 'polypeptide(L)'
;CPKGIYRTKESGNEFQEILNAGTYHFAGENVTLLKFFVRDDTFYIVYGEDGGIIKKYVPAGQEDKADKFLTIYSLKNNDVILDMISEFQTKYPDTEIVYETGEGSEGSITIADRIRVLNARILAGDGPDVLVLDGLPMESYIKKGILSDLTPALEQRKKELLPTILSSYTIENKIYMLPLRFSVPIFVFSGENSEVYSTLEALVEYSEENDGVMQGGYSYSDLLE
;
A
#
# COMPACT_ATOMS: atom_id res chain seq x y z
N CYS A 1 -15.36 -9.99 -9.83
CA CYS A 1 -15.06 -8.78 -9.04
C CYS A 1 -15.85 -7.62 -9.64
N PRO A 2 -16.61 -6.88 -8.87
CA PRO A 2 -17.26 -5.69 -9.37
C PRO A 2 -16.18 -4.67 -9.76
N LYS A 3 -16.13 -4.32 -11.05
CA LYS A 3 -15.19 -3.30 -11.56
C LYS A 3 -15.64 -1.88 -11.17
N GLY A 4 -16.87 -1.71 -10.68
CA GLY A 4 -17.44 -0.42 -10.32
C GLY A 4 -18.96 -0.46 -10.19
N ILE A 5 -19.54 0.70 -9.96
CA ILE A 5 -20.99 0.92 -10.00
C ILE A 5 -21.34 1.60 -11.30
N TYR A 6 -22.26 1.00 -12.04
CA TYR A 6 -22.68 1.46 -13.35
C TYR A 6 -24.17 1.78 -13.35
N ARG A 7 -24.54 2.85 -14.05
CA ARG A 7 -25.92 3.18 -14.34
C ARG A 7 -26.23 2.76 -15.77
N THR A 8 -27.33 2.08 -16.01
CA THR A 8 -27.87 1.84 -17.35
C THR A 8 -28.65 3.06 -17.80
N LYS A 9 -28.48 3.48 -19.05
CA LYS A 9 -29.41 4.42 -19.68
C LYS A 9 -30.76 3.72 -19.94
N GLU A 10 -31.82 4.52 -20.08
CA GLU A 10 -33.18 3.98 -20.34
C GLU A 10 -33.27 3.04 -21.55
N SER A 11 -32.35 3.19 -22.54
CA SER A 11 -32.22 2.29 -23.67
C SER A 11 -31.71 0.88 -23.33
N GLY A 12 -31.17 0.68 -22.09
CA GLY A 12 -30.69 -0.62 -21.60
C GLY A 12 -29.36 -1.11 -22.17
N ASN A 13 -28.82 -0.45 -23.21
CA ASN A 13 -27.65 -0.93 -23.95
C ASN A 13 -26.35 -0.18 -23.64
N GLU A 14 -26.40 0.88 -22.85
CA GLU A 14 -25.21 1.64 -22.46
C GLU A 14 -25.07 1.67 -20.96
N PHE A 15 -23.85 1.38 -20.49
CA PHE A 15 -23.46 1.47 -19.08
C PHE A 15 -22.61 2.72 -18.90
N GLN A 16 -23.01 3.59 -17.99
CA GLN A 16 -22.21 4.72 -17.54
C GLN A 16 -21.58 4.34 -16.20
N GLU A 17 -20.27 4.39 -16.12
CA GLU A 17 -19.57 4.23 -14.86
C GLU A 17 -19.85 5.44 -13.96
N ILE A 18 -20.29 5.17 -12.73
CA ILE A 18 -20.60 6.18 -11.72
C ILE A 18 -19.50 6.20 -10.66
N LEU A 19 -19.06 5.03 -10.22
CA LEU A 19 -17.99 4.86 -9.24
C LEU A 19 -17.08 3.72 -9.70
N ASN A 20 -15.79 3.98 -9.81
CA ASN A 20 -14.79 2.96 -10.07
C ASN A 20 -14.42 2.25 -8.77
N ALA A 21 -14.49 0.93 -8.77
CA ALA A 21 -14.26 0.15 -7.55
C ALA A 21 -12.79 0.23 -7.08
N GLY A 22 -11.85 0.35 -8.00
CA GLY A 22 -10.43 0.53 -7.67
C GLY A 22 -10.15 1.89 -7.05
N THR A 23 -10.72 2.96 -7.62
CA THR A 23 -10.54 4.34 -7.11
C THR A 23 -11.17 4.55 -5.74
N TYR A 24 -12.35 3.94 -5.51
CA TYR A 24 -13.12 4.15 -4.28
C TYR A 24 -13.03 2.99 -3.27
N HIS A 25 -12.15 2.01 -3.54
CA HIS A 25 -11.74 0.94 -2.60
C HIS A 25 -12.87 0.09 -2.01
N PHE A 26 -13.85 -0.26 -2.83
CA PHE A 26 -14.87 -1.24 -2.46
C PHE A 26 -14.76 -2.57 -3.24
N ALA A 27 -13.60 -2.83 -3.86
CA ALA A 27 -13.34 -4.03 -4.66
C ALA A 27 -12.02 -4.75 -4.32
N GLY A 28 -11.54 -4.65 -3.08
CA GLY A 28 -10.41 -5.45 -2.59
C GLY A 28 -10.74 -6.95 -2.59
N GLU A 29 -9.74 -7.81 -2.61
CA GLU A 29 -9.92 -9.28 -2.57
C GLU A 29 -10.70 -9.71 -1.32
N ASN A 30 -10.61 -8.96 -0.23
CA ASN A 30 -11.29 -9.22 1.05
C ASN A 30 -12.51 -8.33 1.27
N VAL A 31 -12.96 -7.60 0.25
CA VAL A 31 -14.14 -6.73 0.37
C VAL A 31 -15.37 -7.45 -0.16
N THR A 32 -16.27 -7.82 0.74
CA THR A 32 -17.58 -8.33 0.38
C THR A 32 -18.59 -7.19 0.34
N LEU A 33 -19.13 -6.90 -0.84
CA LEU A 33 -20.23 -5.95 -0.99
C LEU A 33 -21.50 -6.54 -0.38
N LEU A 34 -21.93 -5.99 0.74
CA LEU A 34 -23.12 -6.45 1.46
C LEU A 34 -24.38 -5.78 0.94
N LYS A 35 -24.35 -4.49 0.70
CA LYS A 35 -25.49 -3.71 0.23
C LYS A 35 -25.09 -2.47 -0.51
N PHE A 36 -25.89 -2.07 -1.47
CA PHE A 36 -25.81 -0.82 -2.18
C PHE A 36 -27.19 -0.20 -2.27
N PHE A 37 -27.29 1.11 -2.03
CA PHE A 37 -28.53 1.85 -2.25
C PHE A 37 -28.24 3.33 -2.58
N VAL A 38 -29.19 3.96 -3.23
CA VAL A 38 -29.12 5.37 -3.63
C VAL A 38 -30.25 6.12 -2.96
N ARG A 39 -29.93 7.27 -2.40
CA ARG A 39 -30.90 8.21 -1.83
C ARG A 39 -30.46 9.63 -2.16
N ASP A 40 -31.36 10.43 -2.76
CA ASP A 40 -31.14 11.83 -3.12
C ASP A 40 -29.79 12.01 -3.87
N ASP A 41 -29.58 11.23 -4.95
CA ASP A 41 -28.35 11.13 -5.75
C ASP A 41 -27.06 10.77 -4.97
N THR A 42 -27.21 10.45 -3.71
CA THR A 42 -26.10 9.98 -2.86
C THR A 42 -26.04 8.45 -2.87
N PHE A 43 -24.86 7.92 -3.07
CA PHE A 43 -24.62 6.48 -3.06
C PHE A 43 -24.14 6.01 -1.69
N TYR A 44 -24.72 4.95 -1.19
CA TYR A 44 -24.33 4.31 0.06
C TYR A 44 -23.89 2.89 -0.25
N ILE A 45 -22.67 2.56 0.12
CA ILE A 45 -22.08 1.24 -0.07
C ILE A 45 -21.79 0.66 1.31
N VAL A 46 -22.32 -0.53 1.55
CA VAL A 46 -22.05 -1.29 2.77
C VAL A 46 -21.19 -2.48 2.41
N TYR A 47 -20.03 -2.59 3.01
CA TYR A 47 -19.09 -3.69 2.79
C TYR A 47 -18.38 -4.09 4.11
N GLY A 48 -17.75 -5.26 4.11
CA GLY A 48 -17.02 -5.80 5.26
C GLY A 48 -17.55 -7.17 5.69
N GLU A 49 -16.86 -7.82 6.63
CA GLU A 49 -17.25 -9.09 7.20
C GLU A 49 -18.11 -8.86 8.45
N ASP A 50 -17.55 -8.67 9.62
CA ASP A 50 -18.31 -8.52 10.86
C ASP A 50 -18.57 -7.04 11.19
N GLY A 51 -19.82 -6.62 11.05
CA GLY A 51 -20.30 -5.30 11.45
C GLY A 51 -20.37 -4.25 10.35
N GLY A 52 -19.84 -4.52 9.18
CA GLY A 52 -20.00 -3.71 7.97
C GLY A 52 -19.55 -2.25 8.07
N ILE A 53 -18.83 -1.79 7.07
CA ILE A 53 -18.48 -0.38 6.89
C ILE A 53 -19.51 0.25 5.95
N ILE A 54 -20.05 1.41 6.31
CA ILE A 54 -20.94 2.18 5.43
C ILE A 54 -20.15 3.37 4.92
N LYS A 55 -19.92 3.41 3.60
CA LYS A 55 -19.38 4.61 2.94
C LYS A 55 -20.47 5.34 2.17
N LYS A 56 -20.46 6.66 2.29
CA LYS A 56 -21.31 7.57 1.57
C LYS A 56 -20.51 8.24 0.46
N TYR A 57 -21.01 8.15 -0.76
CA TYR A 57 -20.42 8.82 -1.92
C TYR A 57 -21.44 9.83 -2.44
N VAL A 58 -21.05 11.08 -2.48
CA VAL A 58 -21.85 12.18 -3.03
C VAL A 58 -21.26 12.49 -4.40
N PRO A 59 -22.08 12.58 -5.47
CA PRO A 59 -21.58 13.04 -6.76
C PRO A 59 -20.91 14.40 -6.60
N ALA A 60 -19.69 14.55 -7.08
CA ALA A 60 -19.02 15.85 -7.12
C ALA A 60 -19.86 16.80 -7.97
N GLY A 61 -20.19 17.96 -7.43
CA GLY A 61 -20.75 19.07 -8.20
C GLY A 61 -19.71 19.55 -9.23
N GLN A 62 -20.13 20.33 -10.21
CA GLN A 62 -19.17 20.93 -11.17
C GLN A 62 -18.14 21.85 -10.48
N GLU A 63 -18.42 22.26 -9.25
CA GLU A 63 -17.57 23.13 -8.42
C GLU A 63 -16.61 22.34 -7.53
N ASP A 64 -16.83 21.02 -7.35
CA ASP A 64 -16.05 20.15 -6.45
C ASP A 64 -14.98 19.34 -7.20
N LYS A 65 -14.42 19.87 -8.30
CA LYS A 65 -13.27 19.25 -8.94
C LYS A 65 -12.06 19.41 -8.04
N ALA A 66 -11.36 18.31 -7.79
CA ALA A 66 -10.11 18.34 -7.06
C ALA A 66 -9.14 19.32 -7.75
N ASP A 67 -8.63 20.28 -6.99
CA ASP A 67 -7.63 21.24 -7.48
C ASP A 67 -6.25 20.59 -7.64
N LYS A 68 -6.05 19.44 -7.02
CA LYS A 68 -4.77 18.72 -6.98
C LYS A 68 -4.97 17.26 -7.34
N PHE A 69 -4.03 16.75 -8.12
CA PHE A 69 -3.99 15.34 -8.50
C PHE A 69 -2.66 14.75 -8.05
N LEU A 70 -2.71 13.55 -7.50
CA LEU A 70 -1.53 12.75 -7.19
C LEU A 70 -1.69 11.37 -7.83
N THR A 71 -0.67 10.94 -8.56
CA THR A 71 -0.63 9.61 -9.14
C THR A 71 0.28 8.71 -8.31
N ILE A 72 -0.25 7.60 -7.82
CA ILE A 72 0.49 6.56 -7.12
C ILE A 72 0.57 5.35 -8.04
N TYR A 73 1.76 4.78 -8.20
CA TYR A 73 1.97 3.57 -8.99
C TYR A 73 2.52 2.43 -8.15
N SER A 74 1.96 1.24 -8.34
CA SER A 74 2.45 -0.03 -7.79
C SER A 74 2.53 -1.10 -8.86
N LEU A 75 3.49 -2.04 -8.76
CA LEU A 75 3.56 -3.19 -9.67
C LEU A 75 2.38 -4.14 -9.52
N LYS A 76 1.85 -4.24 -8.29
CA LYS A 76 0.71 -5.09 -7.93
C LYS A 76 -0.30 -4.29 -7.11
N ASN A 77 -1.53 -4.76 -7.11
CA ASN A 77 -2.52 -4.19 -6.20
C ASN A 77 -2.06 -4.38 -4.75
N ASN A 78 -2.32 -3.37 -3.91
CA ASN A 78 -1.94 -3.38 -2.50
C ASN A 78 -3.05 -2.74 -1.67
N ASP A 79 -3.76 -3.57 -0.91
CA ASP A 79 -4.94 -3.15 -0.13
C ASP A 79 -4.58 -2.12 0.95
N VAL A 80 -3.34 -2.17 1.50
CA VAL A 80 -2.89 -1.16 2.46
C VAL A 80 -2.80 0.22 1.82
N ILE A 81 -2.31 0.30 0.58
CA ILE A 81 -2.29 1.55 -0.19
C ILE A 81 -3.71 2.05 -0.41
N LEU A 82 -4.62 1.17 -0.76
CA LEU A 82 -6.02 1.51 -0.98
C LEU A 82 -6.68 2.09 0.28
N ASP A 83 -6.45 1.49 1.42
CA ASP A 83 -6.94 1.99 2.72
C ASP A 83 -6.36 3.36 3.05
N MET A 84 -5.04 3.53 2.86
CA MET A 84 -4.36 4.82 3.08
C MET A 84 -4.89 5.92 2.16
N ILE A 85 -5.15 5.61 0.88
CA ILE A 85 -5.74 6.56 -0.08
C ILE A 85 -7.13 6.98 0.41
N SER A 86 -7.96 6.03 0.84
CA SER A 86 -9.31 6.31 1.34
C SER A 86 -9.29 7.24 2.55
N GLU A 87 -8.38 6.99 3.50
CA GLU A 87 -8.20 7.83 4.67
C GLU A 87 -7.67 9.22 4.29
N PHE A 88 -6.69 9.27 3.39
CA PHE A 88 -6.11 10.52 2.91
C PHE A 88 -7.17 11.40 2.22
N GLN A 89 -7.94 10.86 1.29
CA GLN A 89 -8.99 11.60 0.59
C GLN A 89 -10.11 12.07 1.52
N THR A 90 -10.40 11.32 2.58
CA THR A 90 -11.33 11.76 3.62
C THR A 90 -10.83 13.00 4.35
N LYS A 91 -9.51 13.06 4.60
CA LYS A 91 -8.87 14.17 5.29
C LYS A 91 -8.56 15.36 4.37
N TYR A 92 -8.30 15.11 3.09
CA TYR A 92 -7.93 16.10 2.08
C TYR A 92 -8.81 15.95 0.84
N PRO A 93 -10.08 16.36 0.91
CA PRO A 93 -11.07 16.17 -0.17
C PRO A 93 -10.73 16.94 -1.45
N ASP A 94 -9.91 17.99 -1.37
CA ASP A 94 -9.47 18.79 -2.52
C ASP A 94 -8.36 18.10 -3.35
N THR A 95 -7.89 16.93 -2.92
CA THR A 95 -6.84 16.19 -3.60
C THR A 95 -7.39 14.85 -4.09
N GLU A 96 -7.41 14.67 -5.40
CA GLU A 96 -7.74 13.39 -6.02
C GLU A 96 -6.49 12.53 -6.15
N ILE A 97 -6.59 11.25 -5.77
CA ILE A 97 -5.50 10.29 -5.93
C ILE A 97 -5.88 9.30 -7.02
N VAL A 98 -5.03 9.21 -8.03
CA VAL A 98 -5.12 8.20 -9.08
C VAL A 98 -4.18 7.07 -8.72
N TYR A 99 -4.72 5.91 -8.39
CA TYR A 99 -3.94 4.71 -8.11
C TYR A 99 -3.85 3.83 -9.34
N GLU A 100 -2.64 3.70 -9.87
CA GLU A 100 -2.34 2.88 -11.02
C GLU A 100 -1.61 1.61 -10.59
N THR A 101 -1.99 0.47 -11.16
CA THR A 101 -1.28 -0.79 -10.94
C THR A 101 -0.68 -1.30 -12.24
N GLY A 102 0.47 -1.95 -12.13
CA GLY A 102 1.06 -2.67 -13.25
C GLY A 102 0.25 -3.91 -13.65
N GLU A 103 -0.71 -4.34 -12.87
CA GLU A 103 -1.58 -5.48 -13.18
C GLU A 103 -2.61 -5.10 -14.23
N GLY A 104 -2.37 -5.54 -15.47
CA GLY A 104 -3.36 -5.43 -16.55
C GLY A 104 -4.22 -6.69 -16.63
N SER A 105 -5.46 -6.52 -17.12
CA SER A 105 -6.48 -7.56 -17.17
C SER A 105 -6.25 -8.70 -18.16
N GLU A 106 -5.17 -8.72 -18.93
CA GLU A 106 -4.93 -9.78 -19.93
C GLU A 106 -3.46 -10.19 -20.00
N GLY A 107 -3.26 -11.46 -19.66
CA GLY A 107 -2.27 -12.44 -20.08
C GLY A 107 -0.83 -11.99 -20.43
N SER A 108 0.12 -12.57 -19.75
CA SER A 108 1.55 -12.68 -20.14
C SER A 108 2.46 -11.45 -20.08
N ILE A 109 2.03 -10.28 -19.58
CA ILE A 109 2.96 -9.17 -19.38
C ILE A 109 3.83 -9.46 -18.16
N THR A 110 5.15 -9.56 -18.37
CA THR A 110 6.08 -9.84 -17.29
C THR A 110 6.31 -8.62 -16.39
N ILE A 111 6.79 -8.83 -15.16
CA ILE A 111 7.22 -7.74 -14.27
C ILE A 111 8.26 -6.86 -14.96
N ALA A 112 9.20 -7.45 -15.70
CA ALA A 112 10.21 -6.72 -16.45
C ALA A 112 9.61 -5.80 -17.53
N ASP A 113 8.55 -6.22 -18.20
CA ASP A 113 7.85 -5.39 -19.18
C ASP A 113 7.14 -4.21 -18.52
N ARG A 114 6.52 -4.43 -17.38
CA ARG A 114 5.86 -3.37 -16.59
C ARG A 114 6.86 -2.33 -16.11
N ILE A 115 8.00 -2.77 -15.59
CA ILE A 115 9.10 -1.86 -15.19
C ILE A 115 9.61 -1.09 -16.40
N ARG A 116 9.72 -1.71 -17.58
CA ARG A 116 10.16 -1.03 -18.81
C ARG A 116 9.18 0.06 -19.22
N VAL A 117 7.88 -0.21 -19.19
CA VAL A 117 6.83 0.79 -19.49
C VAL A 117 6.88 1.93 -18.49
N LEU A 118 6.95 1.63 -17.18
CA LEU A 118 7.09 2.64 -16.13
C LEU A 118 8.32 3.53 -16.37
N ASN A 119 9.48 2.92 -16.64
CA ASN A 119 10.72 3.66 -16.90
C ASN A 119 10.61 4.57 -18.13
N ALA A 120 9.92 4.12 -19.19
CA ALA A 120 9.69 4.93 -20.36
C ALA A 120 8.81 6.15 -20.05
N ARG A 121 7.76 6.00 -19.25
CA ARG A 121 6.91 7.10 -18.78
C ARG A 121 7.71 8.10 -17.92
N ILE A 122 8.51 7.61 -16.98
CA ILE A 122 9.36 8.47 -16.14
C ILE A 122 10.32 9.28 -17.01
N LEU A 123 10.97 8.66 -17.99
CA LEU A 123 11.90 9.35 -18.91
C LEU A 123 11.19 10.37 -19.81
N ALA A 124 9.93 10.13 -20.15
CA ALA A 124 9.11 11.07 -20.91
C ALA A 124 8.57 12.25 -20.07
N GLY A 125 8.79 12.24 -18.74
CA GLY A 125 8.24 13.23 -17.83
C GLY A 125 6.77 12.99 -17.45
N ASP A 126 6.22 11.83 -17.78
CA ASP A 126 4.85 11.38 -17.47
C ASP A 126 4.87 10.25 -16.42
N GLY A 127 5.81 10.32 -15.50
CA GLY A 127 5.93 9.39 -14.38
C GLY A 127 4.91 9.70 -13.27
N PRO A 128 4.61 8.72 -12.41
CA PRO A 128 3.76 8.93 -11.24
C PRO A 128 4.47 9.78 -10.19
N ASP A 129 3.69 10.47 -9.34
CA ASP A 129 4.20 11.30 -8.24
C ASP A 129 4.74 10.46 -7.10
N VAL A 130 4.17 9.29 -6.87
CA VAL A 130 4.55 8.35 -5.81
C VAL A 130 4.73 6.95 -6.36
N LEU A 131 5.83 6.31 -5.97
CA LEU A 131 6.12 4.92 -6.32
C LEU A 131 6.04 4.01 -5.09
N VAL A 132 5.28 2.94 -5.21
CA VAL A 132 5.38 1.80 -4.27
C VAL A 132 6.51 0.92 -4.76
N LEU A 133 7.58 0.84 -3.97
CA LEU A 133 8.87 0.30 -4.44
C LEU A 133 8.94 -1.24 -4.44
N ASP A 134 7.91 -1.94 -3.99
CA ASP A 134 7.87 -3.39 -3.94
C ASP A 134 8.14 -4.02 -5.33
N GLY A 135 9.31 -4.66 -5.46
CA GLY A 135 9.76 -5.27 -6.72
C GLY A 135 10.31 -4.29 -7.76
N LEU A 136 10.37 -2.99 -7.47
CA LEU A 136 11.04 -2.00 -8.32
C LEU A 136 12.55 -1.95 -8.05
N PRO A 137 13.40 -1.58 -9.03
CA PRO A 137 14.86 -1.54 -8.90
C PRO A 137 15.31 -0.28 -8.12
N MET A 138 15.04 -0.26 -6.83
CA MET A 138 15.24 0.86 -5.90
C MET A 138 16.62 1.51 -6.02
N GLU A 139 17.70 0.72 -5.92
CA GLU A 139 19.06 1.26 -6.01
C GLU A 139 19.34 1.98 -7.33
N SER A 140 18.82 1.42 -8.43
CA SER A 140 18.94 2.05 -9.74
C SER A 140 18.19 3.37 -9.80
N TYR A 141 17.03 3.45 -9.15
CA TYR A 141 16.21 4.66 -9.12
C TYR A 141 16.87 5.77 -8.27
N ILE A 142 17.48 5.40 -7.15
CA ILE A 142 18.28 6.34 -6.35
C ILE A 142 19.47 6.87 -7.16
N LYS A 143 20.27 5.97 -7.74
CA LYS A 143 21.47 6.34 -8.54
C LYS A 143 21.14 7.22 -9.75
N LYS A 144 19.97 7.05 -10.33
CA LYS A 144 19.49 7.85 -11.49
C LYS A 144 18.76 9.14 -11.09
N GLY A 145 18.59 9.39 -9.79
CA GLY A 145 17.88 10.58 -9.30
C GLY A 145 16.37 10.56 -9.60
N ILE A 146 15.78 9.39 -9.75
CA ILE A 146 14.34 9.22 -9.94
C ILE A 146 13.60 9.44 -8.62
N LEU A 147 14.17 8.96 -7.50
CA LEU A 147 13.62 9.16 -6.17
C LEU A 147 14.14 10.44 -5.55
N SER A 148 13.24 11.24 -5.00
CA SER A 148 13.55 12.47 -4.31
C SER A 148 14.06 12.21 -2.89
N ASP A 149 14.93 13.06 -2.37
CA ASP A 149 15.36 13.07 -0.99
C ASP A 149 14.21 13.55 -0.08
N LEU A 150 13.69 12.66 0.74
CA LEU A 150 12.59 12.90 1.68
C LEU A 150 13.09 13.50 3.01
N THR A 151 14.40 13.52 3.26
CA THR A 151 14.98 13.97 4.54
C THR A 151 14.44 15.33 4.99
N PRO A 152 14.37 16.38 4.12
CA PRO A 152 13.89 17.69 4.55
C PRO A 152 12.42 17.67 5.00
N ALA A 153 11.58 16.88 4.34
CA ALA A 153 10.16 16.74 4.70
C ALA A 153 9.97 15.96 6.00
N LEU A 154 10.81 14.96 6.25
CA LEU A 154 10.73 14.09 7.42
C LEU A 154 11.30 14.76 8.68
N GLU A 155 12.22 15.72 8.55
CA GLU A 155 12.74 16.49 9.69
C GLU A 155 11.63 17.11 10.55
N GLN A 156 10.58 17.62 9.90
CA GLN A 156 9.43 18.22 10.59
C GLN A 156 8.54 17.21 11.31
N ARG A 157 8.66 15.93 10.95
CA ARG A 157 7.83 14.83 11.46
C ARG A 157 8.60 13.76 12.22
N LYS A 158 9.85 14.00 12.56
CA LYS A 158 10.73 13.02 13.26
C LYS A 158 10.11 12.45 14.54
N LYS A 159 9.29 13.22 15.23
CA LYS A 159 8.63 12.79 16.48
C LYS A 159 7.48 11.80 16.25
N GLU A 160 6.97 11.73 15.03
CA GLU A 160 5.88 10.84 14.63
C GLU A 160 6.41 9.51 14.08
N LEU A 161 7.71 9.41 13.84
CA LEU A 161 8.37 8.27 13.20
C LEU A 161 9.31 7.55 14.17
N LEU A 162 9.45 6.25 14.00
CA LEU A 162 10.36 5.43 14.80
C LEU A 162 11.80 5.65 14.32
N PRO A 163 12.72 6.14 15.19
CA PRO A 163 14.10 6.47 14.78
C PRO A 163 14.85 5.26 14.21
N THR A 164 14.64 4.07 14.79
CA THR A 164 15.27 2.82 14.35
C THR A 164 14.86 2.48 12.91
N ILE A 165 13.59 2.66 12.56
CA ILE A 165 13.09 2.43 11.20
C ILE A 165 13.73 3.44 10.24
N LEU A 166 13.76 4.72 10.59
CA LEU A 166 14.38 5.74 9.74
C LEU A 166 15.86 5.46 9.49
N SER A 167 16.59 5.04 10.53
CA SER A 167 18.03 4.74 10.38
C SER A 167 18.29 3.59 9.41
N SER A 168 17.43 2.56 9.39
CA SER A 168 17.54 1.42 8.47
C SER A 168 17.30 1.79 7.01
N TYR A 169 16.57 2.88 6.76
CA TYR A 169 16.29 3.37 5.40
C TYR A 169 17.13 4.60 5.01
N THR A 170 18.13 4.94 5.82
CA THR A 170 19.05 6.06 5.53
C THR A 170 20.22 5.58 4.67
N ILE A 171 20.38 6.15 3.49
CA ILE A 171 21.46 5.88 2.52
C ILE A 171 22.22 7.17 2.32
N GLU A 172 23.54 7.20 2.62
CA GLU A 172 24.39 8.37 2.49
C GLU A 172 23.80 9.64 3.14
N ASN A 173 23.26 9.50 4.35
CA ASN A 173 22.58 10.55 5.12
C ASN A 173 21.27 11.08 4.48
N LYS A 174 20.69 10.35 3.54
CA LYS A 174 19.43 10.70 2.88
C LYS A 174 18.41 9.57 3.01
N ILE A 175 17.15 9.94 2.98
CA ILE A 175 16.02 9.01 3.02
C ILE A 175 15.26 9.17 1.71
N TYR A 176 15.18 8.10 0.92
CA TYR A 176 14.49 8.10 -0.37
C TYR A 176 13.17 7.35 -0.34
N MET A 177 12.89 6.64 0.75
CA MET A 177 11.69 5.83 0.90
C MET A 177 11.31 5.67 2.36
N LEU A 178 10.06 5.32 2.60
CA LEU A 178 9.54 4.94 3.92
C LEU A 178 8.83 3.59 3.80
N PRO A 179 9.00 2.68 4.78
CA PRO A 179 8.21 1.47 4.83
C PRO A 179 6.77 1.80 5.24
N LEU A 180 5.81 1.17 4.58
CA LEU A 180 4.39 1.26 4.95
C LEU A 180 4.08 0.37 6.14
N ARG A 181 4.76 -0.76 6.24
CA ARG A 181 4.65 -1.75 7.32
C ARG A 181 6.02 -2.34 7.60
N PHE A 182 6.20 -2.78 8.82
CA PHE A 182 7.33 -3.60 9.21
C PHE A 182 6.82 -4.71 10.13
N SER A 183 7.51 -5.83 10.15
CA SER A 183 7.29 -6.91 11.09
C SER A 183 8.54 -7.08 11.96
N VAL A 184 8.32 -7.35 13.23
CA VAL A 184 9.40 -7.64 14.16
C VAL A 184 9.17 -9.07 14.63
N PRO A 185 10.14 -9.98 14.44
CA PRO A 185 10.04 -11.30 15.03
C PRO A 185 10.06 -11.17 16.55
N ILE A 186 9.11 -11.80 17.21
CA ILE A 186 9.00 -11.79 18.67
C ILE A 186 9.15 -13.23 19.15
N PHE A 187 10.08 -13.42 20.10
CA PHE A 187 10.21 -14.68 20.81
C PHE A 187 9.48 -14.57 22.16
N VAL A 188 8.60 -15.52 22.42
CA VAL A 188 7.89 -15.62 23.68
C VAL A 188 8.44 -16.82 24.46
N PHE A 189 8.92 -16.57 25.65
CA PHE A 189 9.52 -17.58 26.51
C PHE A 189 8.67 -17.78 27.76
N SER A 190 8.57 -19.02 28.23
CA SER A 190 8.04 -19.36 29.54
C SER A 190 9.22 -19.78 30.45
N GLY A 191 9.63 -18.94 31.37
CA GLY A 191 10.67 -19.30 32.32
C GLY A 191 11.48 -18.12 32.86
N GLU A 192 12.32 -18.41 33.86
CA GLU A 192 13.10 -17.41 34.61
C GLU A 192 14.47 -17.07 34.00
N ASN A 193 14.86 -17.70 32.85
CA ASN A 193 16.20 -17.58 32.27
C ASN A 193 16.27 -16.45 31.21
N SER A 194 15.98 -15.22 31.60
CA SER A 194 16.02 -14.07 30.68
C SER A 194 17.42 -13.79 30.09
N GLU A 195 18.49 -14.20 30.72
CA GLU A 195 19.87 -13.99 30.24
C GLU A 195 20.21 -14.83 29.00
N VAL A 196 19.66 -16.06 28.91
CA VAL A 196 19.86 -16.96 27.76
C VAL A 196 19.30 -16.37 26.46
N TYR A 197 18.35 -15.47 26.57
CA TYR A 197 17.61 -14.90 25.42
C TYR A 197 18.00 -13.45 25.13
N SER A 198 19.12 -12.99 25.68
CA SER A 198 19.54 -11.59 25.56
C SER A 198 20.15 -11.26 24.20
N THR A 199 20.67 -12.26 23.47
CA THR A 199 21.20 -12.11 22.12
C THR A 199 20.74 -13.26 21.22
N LEU A 200 20.84 -13.05 19.90
CA LEU A 200 20.48 -14.08 18.92
C LEU A 200 21.44 -15.28 19.01
N GLU A 201 22.72 -15.01 19.25
CA GLU A 201 23.77 -16.05 19.40
C GLU A 201 23.48 -16.95 20.60
N ALA A 202 23.15 -16.37 21.75
CA ALA A 202 22.80 -17.13 22.95
C ALA A 202 21.53 -17.97 22.76
N LEU A 203 20.57 -17.47 21.97
CA LEU A 203 19.36 -18.20 21.61
C LEU A 203 19.67 -19.42 20.73
N VAL A 204 20.57 -19.25 19.74
CA VAL A 204 21.00 -20.33 18.86
C VAL A 204 21.72 -21.42 19.63
N GLU A 205 22.69 -21.03 20.48
CA GLU A 205 23.46 -21.95 21.33
C GLU A 205 22.53 -22.75 22.26
N TYR A 206 21.58 -22.09 22.89
CA TYR A 206 20.57 -22.75 23.73
C TYR A 206 19.70 -23.72 22.93
N SER A 207 19.30 -23.36 21.70
CA SER A 207 18.49 -24.21 20.83
C SER A 207 19.25 -25.46 20.39
N GLU A 208 20.55 -25.35 20.10
CA GLU A 208 21.40 -26.48 19.75
C GLU A 208 21.60 -27.45 20.92
N GLU A 209 21.76 -26.94 22.14
CA GLU A 209 21.93 -27.74 23.36
C GLU A 209 20.65 -28.43 23.85
N ASN A 210 19.46 -27.92 23.45
CA ASN A 210 18.16 -28.39 23.92
C ASN A 210 17.28 -29.01 22.86
N ASP A 211 17.87 -29.73 21.88
CA ASP A 211 17.15 -30.43 20.80
C ASP A 211 16.16 -29.58 19.99
N GLY A 212 16.50 -28.33 19.78
CA GLY A 212 15.82 -27.49 18.81
C GLY A 212 14.37 -27.12 19.12
N VAL A 213 14.01 -26.95 20.38
CA VAL A 213 12.64 -26.55 20.78
C VAL A 213 12.38 -25.07 20.48
N MET A 214 12.44 -24.69 19.21
CA MET A 214 11.79 -23.49 18.73
C MET A 214 10.44 -23.86 18.13
N GLN A 215 9.37 -23.74 18.90
CA GLN A 215 8.01 -23.81 18.36
C GLN A 215 7.67 -22.48 17.70
N GLY A 216 7.96 -22.34 16.42
CA GLY A 216 7.60 -21.18 15.64
C GLY A 216 7.87 -21.42 14.17
N GLY A 217 7.05 -20.86 13.28
CA GLY A 217 7.15 -21.05 11.84
C GLY A 217 8.32 -20.33 11.16
N TYR A 218 9.38 -19.99 11.92
CA TYR A 218 10.59 -19.36 11.39
C TYR A 218 11.74 -20.36 11.37
N SER A 219 12.40 -20.45 10.22
CA SER A 219 13.66 -21.19 10.11
C SER A 219 14.82 -20.25 10.48
N TYR A 220 15.99 -20.85 10.79
CA TYR A 220 17.22 -20.09 11.04
C TYR A 220 17.60 -19.14 9.89
N SER A 221 17.29 -19.53 8.63
CA SER A 221 17.48 -18.68 7.45
C SER A 221 16.56 -17.44 7.45
N ASP A 222 15.36 -17.53 8.03
CA ASP A 222 14.41 -16.42 8.08
C ASP A 222 14.82 -15.32 9.09
N LEU A 223 15.79 -15.63 9.97
CA LEU A 223 16.33 -14.70 10.97
C LEU A 223 17.57 -13.93 10.48
N LEU A 224 18.16 -14.36 9.35
CA LEU A 224 19.41 -13.81 8.81
C LEU A 224 19.21 -12.99 7.53
N GLU A 225 17.99 -12.92 6.99
CA GLU A 225 17.59 -12.02 5.91
C GLU A 225 17.02 -10.70 6.47
#